data_cbba8bd0d745a8827c8d2c0b294948a7
#
_entry.id   cbba8bd0d745a8827c8d2c0b294948a7
#
_cell.length_a   1.000
_cell.length_b   1.000
_cell.length_c   1.000
_cell.angle_alpha   90.00
_cell.angle_beta   90.00
_cell.angle_gamma   90.00
#
_symmetry.space_group_name_H-M   'P 1'
#
loop_
_entity.id
_entity.type
_entity.pdbx_description
1 polymer ?
#
loop_
_entity_poly.entity_id
_entity_poly.type
_entity_poly.pdbx_seq_one_letter_code
_entity_poly.pdbx_strand_id
1 'polypeptide(L)'
;DFIKFCDKMKELDKEAIKKEIDISQYNDELINFYTSPNLYRAMFYEVSNWRKDTKLIKKEFKQMNLPLIVLGRDKNYSIQELVKENIPYKEACLFESTWHKLIENQRLISRINTVKYIPNTTHKIHLSNPEEVIQNIKLLEKMIK
;
A
#
# COMPACT_ATOMS: atom_id res chain seq x y z
N ASP A 1 -10.57 -10.67 -10.25
CA ASP A 1 -10.71 -9.20 -10.34
C ASP A 1 -11.25 -8.66 -9.00
N PHE A 2 -10.41 -7.89 -8.28
CA PHE A 2 -10.68 -7.43 -6.91
C PHE A 2 -11.97 -6.60 -6.79
N ILE A 3 -12.28 -5.75 -7.75
CA ILE A 3 -13.49 -4.94 -7.72
C ILE A 3 -14.77 -5.79 -7.82
N LYS A 4 -14.75 -6.87 -8.62
CA LYS A 4 -15.87 -7.82 -8.72
C LYS A 4 -16.02 -8.61 -7.43
N PHE A 5 -14.92 -8.96 -6.79
CA PHE A 5 -14.94 -9.59 -5.47
C PHE A 5 -15.60 -8.68 -4.45
N CYS A 6 -15.16 -7.42 -4.33
CA CYS A 6 -15.77 -6.46 -3.40
C CYS A 6 -17.25 -6.19 -3.74
N ASP A 7 -17.61 -6.14 -5.03
CA ASP A 7 -18.99 -5.94 -5.50
C ASP A 7 -19.91 -7.09 -5.05
N LYS A 8 -19.44 -8.34 -5.16
CA LYS A 8 -20.14 -9.50 -4.63
C LYS A 8 -20.28 -9.44 -3.10
N MET A 9 -19.16 -9.22 -2.41
CA MET A 9 -19.09 -9.30 -0.94
C MET A 9 -19.91 -8.21 -0.23
N LYS A 10 -20.05 -7.02 -0.80
CA LYS A 10 -20.80 -5.91 -0.19
C LYS A 10 -22.31 -6.15 -0.07
N GLU A 11 -22.85 -7.07 -0.87
CA GLU A 11 -24.26 -7.45 -0.87
C GLU A 11 -24.58 -8.63 0.07
N LEU A 12 -23.55 -9.29 0.58
CA LEU A 12 -23.70 -10.45 1.47
C LEU A 12 -23.86 -10.00 2.93
N ASP A 13 -24.56 -10.82 3.72
CA ASP A 13 -24.55 -10.68 5.18
C ASP A 13 -23.27 -11.29 5.79
N LYS A 14 -23.08 -11.07 7.10
CA LYS A 14 -21.90 -11.51 7.84
C LYS A 14 -21.68 -13.03 7.76
N GLU A 15 -22.74 -13.82 7.84
CA GLU A 15 -22.64 -15.30 7.84
C GLU A 15 -22.33 -15.84 6.44
N ALA A 16 -22.85 -15.20 5.39
CA ALA A 16 -22.50 -15.52 4.01
C ALA A 16 -21.03 -15.14 3.71
N ILE A 17 -20.56 -13.97 4.19
CA ILE A 17 -19.16 -13.55 4.04
C ILE A 17 -18.21 -14.55 4.69
N LYS A 18 -18.52 -15.07 5.89
CA LYS A 18 -17.70 -16.09 6.57
C LYS A 18 -17.46 -17.34 5.74
N LYS A 19 -18.39 -17.70 4.85
CA LYS A 19 -18.25 -18.86 3.98
C LYS A 19 -17.37 -18.62 2.75
N GLU A 20 -17.16 -17.35 2.40
CA GLU A 20 -16.41 -16.94 1.21
C GLU A 20 -14.93 -16.65 1.49
N ILE A 21 -14.54 -16.49 2.76
CA ILE A 21 -13.18 -16.14 3.17
C ILE A 21 -12.64 -17.15 4.18
N ASP A 22 -11.35 -17.43 4.11
CA ASP A 22 -10.66 -18.23 5.13
C ASP A 22 -10.40 -17.37 6.37
N ILE A 23 -11.10 -17.70 7.45
CA ILE A 23 -10.98 -17.03 8.75
C ILE A 23 -10.25 -17.86 9.81
N SER A 24 -9.71 -19.03 9.43
CA SER A 24 -9.17 -20.04 10.36
C SER A 24 -8.00 -19.53 11.21
N GLN A 25 -7.27 -18.53 10.73
CA GLN A 25 -6.10 -17.95 11.40
C GLN A 25 -6.37 -16.60 12.10
N TYR A 26 -7.64 -16.14 12.14
CA TYR A 26 -7.98 -14.86 12.71
C TYR A 26 -8.58 -14.98 14.12
N ASN A 27 -8.29 -14.01 14.97
CA ASN A 27 -8.99 -13.84 16.24
C ASN A 27 -10.40 -13.23 16.03
N ASP A 28 -11.23 -13.21 17.07
CA ASP A 28 -12.62 -12.75 17.00
C ASP A 28 -12.75 -11.30 16.50
N GLU A 29 -11.82 -10.41 16.88
CA GLU A 29 -11.81 -9.02 16.44
C GLU A 29 -11.60 -8.91 14.93
N LEU A 30 -10.61 -9.64 14.39
CA LEU A 30 -10.33 -9.69 12.96
C LEU A 30 -11.45 -10.40 12.18
N ILE A 31 -12.04 -11.46 12.74
CA ILE A 31 -13.21 -12.10 12.15
C ILE A 31 -14.35 -11.09 12.02
N ASN A 32 -14.67 -10.34 13.10
CA ASN A 32 -15.70 -9.32 13.07
C ASN A 32 -15.41 -8.23 12.02
N PHE A 33 -14.16 -7.81 11.90
CA PHE A 33 -13.73 -6.82 10.90
C PHE A 33 -13.88 -7.36 9.47
N TYR A 34 -13.27 -8.50 9.15
CA TYR A 34 -13.26 -9.07 7.81
C TYR A 34 -14.61 -9.64 7.35
N THR A 35 -15.53 -9.91 8.25
CA THR A 35 -16.89 -10.37 7.91
C THR A 35 -17.91 -9.22 7.89
N SER A 36 -17.47 -7.97 8.04
CA SER A 36 -18.35 -6.81 7.96
C SER A 36 -18.68 -6.45 6.50
N PRO A 37 -19.96 -6.41 6.09
CA PRO A 37 -20.35 -5.93 4.75
C PRO A 37 -19.88 -4.51 4.47
N ASN A 38 -19.81 -3.66 5.50
CA ASN A 38 -19.36 -2.26 5.37
C ASN A 38 -17.90 -2.16 4.92
N LEU A 39 -17.03 -3.10 5.31
CA LEU A 39 -15.66 -3.17 4.81
C LEU A 39 -15.65 -3.27 3.28
N TYR A 40 -16.40 -4.22 2.72
CA TYR A 40 -16.46 -4.46 1.28
C TYR A 40 -17.15 -3.34 0.52
N ARG A 41 -18.14 -2.68 1.12
CA ARG A 41 -18.74 -1.45 0.56
C ARG A 41 -17.71 -0.33 0.47
N ALA A 42 -16.95 -0.08 1.53
CA ALA A 42 -15.88 0.93 1.53
C ALA A 42 -14.83 0.61 0.46
N MET A 43 -14.31 -0.63 0.42
CA MET A 43 -13.33 -1.09 -0.56
C MET A 43 -13.85 -0.97 -2.00
N PHE A 44 -15.12 -1.35 -2.26
CA PHE A 44 -15.74 -1.22 -3.57
C PHE A 44 -15.80 0.24 -4.02
N TYR A 45 -16.28 1.14 -3.17
CA TYR A 45 -16.40 2.56 -3.51
C TYR A 45 -15.03 3.22 -3.69
N GLU A 46 -14.06 2.89 -2.87
CA GLU A 46 -12.69 3.38 -3.01
C GLU A 46 -12.12 3.00 -4.38
N VAL A 47 -12.09 1.71 -4.72
CA VAL A 47 -11.52 1.23 -5.99
C VAL A 47 -12.31 1.76 -7.19
N SER A 48 -13.64 1.84 -7.10
CA SER A 48 -14.50 2.36 -8.18
C SER A 48 -14.25 3.84 -8.48
N ASN A 49 -13.83 4.61 -7.47
CA ASN A 49 -13.55 6.03 -7.60
C ASN A 49 -12.10 6.35 -8.00
N TRP A 50 -11.15 5.41 -7.97
CA TRP A 50 -9.72 5.67 -8.22
C TRP A 50 -9.44 6.52 -9.46
N ARG A 51 -10.13 6.25 -10.59
CA ARG A 51 -9.94 7.04 -11.81
C ARG A 51 -10.42 8.48 -11.67
N LYS A 52 -11.54 8.68 -10.99
CA LYS A 52 -12.12 10.01 -10.73
C LYS A 52 -11.22 10.79 -9.77
N ASP A 53 -10.83 10.16 -8.68
CA ASP A 53 -9.98 10.75 -7.65
C ASP A 53 -8.58 11.08 -8.18
N THR A 54 -8.00 10.21 -9.01
CA THR A 54 -6.73 10.48 -9.68
C THR A 54 -6.80 11.71 -10.58
N LYS A 55 -7.90 11.89 -11.31
CA LYS A 55 -8.11 13.10 -12.16
C LYS A 55 -8.24 14.35 -11.31
N LEU A 56 -8.97 14.26 -10.20
CA LEU A 56 -9.15 15.38 -9.27
C LEU A 56 -7.83 15.74 -8.60
N ILE A 57 -7.10 14.76 -8.07
CA ILE A 57 -5.77 14.97 -7.46
C ILE A 57 -4.83 15.65 -8.47
N LYS A 58 -4.76 15.15 -9.71
CA LYS A 58 -3.89 15.77 -10.75
C LYS A 58 -4.27 17.21 -11.06
N LYS A 59 -5.55 17.54 -11.06
CA LYS A 59 -6.05 18.89 -11.33
C LYS A 59 -5.74 19.84 -10.19
N GLU A 60 -5.94 19.41 -8.96
CA GLU A 60 -5.79 20.24 -7.76
C GLU A 60 -4.40 20.17 -7.13
N PHE A 61 -3.52 19.33 -7.69
CA PHE A 61 -2.19 19.11 -7.13
C PHE A 61 -1.37 20.40 -7.10
N LYS A 62 -0.88 20.71 -5.92
CA LYS A 62 0.09 21.78 -5.69
C LYS A 62 1.26 21.22 -4.90
N GLN A 63 2.48 21.44 -5.41
CA GLN A 63 3.68 21.03 -4.70
C GLN A 63 3.77 21.74 -3.35
N MET A 64 4.01 20.98 -2.30
CA MET A 64 4.11 21.48 -0.92
C MET A 64 5.53 21.98 -0.59
N ASN A 65 5.63 22.81 0.46
CA ASN A 65 6.89 23.23 1.06
C ASN A 65 7.10 22.60 2.45
N LEU A 66 6.52 21.42 2.68
CA LEU A 66 6.68 20.67 3.91
C LEU A 66 7.76 19.61 3.72
N PRO A 67 8.60 19.32 4.73
CA PRO A 67 9.53 18.21 4.67
C PRO A 67 8.81 16.89 4.36
N LEU A 68 9.38 16.13 3.44
CA LEU A 68 8.88 14.83 3.01
C LEU A 68 10.01 13.81 3.00
N ILE A 69 9.82 12.68 3.68
CA ILE A 69 10.69 11.52 3.57
C ILE A 69 9.86 10.37 2.98
N VAL A 70 10.27 9.90 1.81
CA VAL A 70 9.67 8.74 1.15
C VAL A 70 10.53 7.52 1.44
N LEU A 71 9.94 6.48 2.02
CA LEU A 71 10.61 5.21 2.27
C LEU A 71 10.16 4.19 1.23
N GLY A 72 11.10 3.71 0.43
CA GLY A 72 10.90 2.69 -0.57
C GLY A 72 11.43 1.33 -0.11
N ARG A 73 10.82 0.26 -0.60
CA ARG A 73 11.28 -1.11 -0.38
C ARG A 73 12.53 -1.44 -1.20
N ASP A 74 13.27 -2.46 -0.77
CA ASP A 74 14.40 -3.01 -1.52
C ASP A 74 13.91 -3.71 -2.80
N LYS A 75 14.32 -3.17 -3.94
CA LYS A 75 13.95 -3.69 -5.26
C LYS A 75 14.41 -5.13 -5.47
N ASN A 76 15.67 -5.43 -5.14
CA ASN A 76 16.24 -6.74 -5.41
C ASN A 76 15.65 -7.80 -4.48
N TYR A 77 15.50 -7.46 -3.21
CA TYR A 77 14.83 -8.32 -2.23
C TYR A 77 13.38 -8.61 -2.65
N SER A 78 12.63 -7.59 -3.05
CA SER A 78 11.24 -7.74 -3.49
C SER A 78 11.11 -8.59 -4.75
N ILE A 79 12.05 -8.49 -5.71
CA ILE A 79 12.09 -9.38 -6.88
C ILE A 79 12.27 -10.84 -6.44
N GLN A 80 13.17 -11.11 -5.48
CA GLN A 80 13.39 -12.48 -4.99
C GLN A 80 12.13 -13.04 -4.31
N GLU A 81 11.43 -12.25 -3.51
CA GLU A 81 10.18 -12.66 -2.87
C GLU A 81 9.08 -12.96 -3.90
N LEU A 82 8.90 -12.11 -4.91
CA LEU A 82 7.94 -12.35 -6.00
C LEU A 82 8.24 -13.63 -6.78
N VAL A 83 9.53 -13.93 -7.00
CA VAL A 83 9.94 -15.19 -7.67
C VAL A 83 9.62 -16.41 -6.79
N LYS A 84 9.75 -16.32 -5.46
CA LYS A 84 9.33 -17.39 -4.53
C LYS A 84 7.82 -17.63 -4.58
N GLU A 85 7.03 -16.59 -4.88
CA GLU A 85 5.59 -16.67 -5.11
C GLU A 85 5.21 -17.16 -6.52
N ASN A 86 6.17 -17.75 -7.26
CA ASN A 86 6.03 -18.26 -8.63
C ASN A 86 5.76 -17.18 -9.71
N ILE A 87 6.10 -15.92 -9.47
CA ILE A 87 6.07 -14.90 -10.51
C ILE A 87 7.33 -15.03 -11.36
N PRO A 88 7.22 -15.10 -12.70
CA PRO A 88 8.37 -15.18 -13.58
C PRO A 88 9.35 -14.02 -13.36
N TYR A 89 10.66 -14.30 -13.30
CA TYR A 89 11.70 -13.31 -12.98
C TYR A 89 11.60 -12.02 -13.82
N LYS A 90 11.33 -12.15 -15.12
CA LYS A 90 11.19 -10.98 -16.01
C LYS A 90 10.00 -10.09 -15.64
N GLU A 91 8.90 -10.71 -15.24
CA GLU A 91 7.69 -9.99 -14.78
C GLU A 91 7.93 -9.33 -13.42
N ALA A 92 8.57 -10.02 -12.49
CA ALA A 92 8.97 -9.47 -11.20
C ALA A 92 9.89 -8.25 -11.37
N CYS A 93 10.87 -8.32 -12.29
CA CYS A 93 11.75 -7.20 -12.62
C CYS A 93 10.99 -6.00 -13.22
N LEU A 94 10.04 -6.24 -14.12
CA LEU A 94 9.22 -5.19 -14.72
C LEU A 94 8.32 -4.53 -13.68
N PHE A 95 7.66 -5.34 -12.85
CA PHE A 95 6.82 -4.88 -11.76
C PHE A 95 7.61 -3.98 -10.80
N GLU A 96 8.75 -4.47 -10.30
CA GLU A 96 9.59 -3.71 -9.36
C GLU A 96 10.21 -2.46 -9.99
N SER A 97 10.55 -2.49 -11.27
CA SER A 97 11.04 -1.29 -11.96
C SER A 97 9.96 -0.21 -12.08
N THR A 98 8.72 -0.62 -12.31
CA THR A 98 7.57 0.30 -12.35
C THR A 98 7.27 0.85 -10.98
N TRP A 99 7.27 -0.01 -9.95
CA TRP A 99 7.06 0.38 -8.56
C TRP A 99 8.11 1.38 -8.09
N HIS A 100 9.39 1.12 -8.39
CA HIS A 100 10.49 2.01 -8.04
C HIS A 100 10.31 3.41 -8.66
N LYS A 101 9.90 3.50 -9.93
CA LYS A 101 9.59 4.79 -10.57
C LYS A 101 8.43 5.52 -9.87
N LEU A 102 7.41 4.79 -9.40
CA LEU A 102 6.30 5.39 -8.65
C LEU A 102 6.77 5.96 -7.31
N ILE A 103 7.64 5.24 -6.59
CA ILE A 103 8.25 5.72 -5.35
C ILE A 103 9.08 6.98 -5.60
N GLU A 104 9.95 6.97 -6.61
CA GLU A 104 10.74 8.14 -6.99
C GLU A 104 9.86 9.36 -7.33
N ASN A 105 8.74 9.15 -8.01
CA ASN A 105 7.83 10.23 -8.36
C ASN A 105 7.13 10.84 -7.14
N GLN A 106 7.01 10.14 -6.01
CA GLN A 106 6.43 10.70 -4.79
C GLN A 106 7.24 11.87 -4.24
N ARG A 107 8.55 11.94 -4.51
CA ARG A 107 9.38 13.10 -4.16
C ARG A 107 8.85 14.43 -4.71
N LEU A 108 8.14 14.38 -5.84
CA LEU A 108 7.57 15.57 -6.47
C LEU A 108 6.44 16.22 -5.66
N ILE A 109 5.93 15.53 -4.64
CA ILE A 109 4.88 16.04 -3.73
C ILE A 109 5.39 17.22 -2.93
N SER A 110 6.68 17.25 -2.58
CA SER A 110 7.28 18.36 -1.85
C SER A 110 8.59 18.85 -2.49
N ARG A 111 8.87 20.14 -2.31
CA ARG A 111 10.17 20.74 -2.71
C ARG A 111 11.29 20.32 -1.75
N ILE A 112 10.95 20.04 -0.49
CA ILE A 112 11.88 19.61 0.56
C ILE A 112 11.69 18.12 0.74
N ASN A 113 12.41 17.29 -0.02
CA ASN A 113 12.18 15.86 -0.04
C ASN A 113 13.45 15.02 0.01
N THR A 114 13.31 13.81 0.53
CA THR A 114 14.32 12.76 0.52
C THR A 114 13.65 11.45 0.21
N VAL A 115 14.26 10.63 -0.67
CA VAL A 115 13.84 9.25 -0.92
C VAL A 115 14.90 8.31 -0.35
N LYS A 116 14.49 7.31 0.41
CA LYS A 116 15.36 6.27 0.96
C LYS A 116 14.81 4.90 0.61
N TYR A 117 15.67 3.98 0.22
CA TYR A 117 15.36 2.57 0.03
C TYR A 117 15.89 1.75 1.20
N ILE A 118 14.99 1.01 1.85
CA ILE A 118 15.31 0.27 3.08
C ILE A 118 15.70 -1.16 2.70
N PRO A 119 16.95 -1.57 2.99
CA PRO A 119 17.46 -2.90 2.63
C PRO A 119 16.63 -4.03 3.23
N ASN A 120 16.53 -5.15 2.50
CA ASN A 120 15.86 -6.38 2.93
C ASN A 120 14.41 -6.19 3.34
N THR A 121 13.68 -5.26 2.69
CA THR A 121 12.28 -4.99 2.97
C THR A 121 11.39 -5.18 1.76
N THR A 122 10.16 -5.61 2.02
CA THR A 122 9.03 -5.61 1.07
C THR A 122 8.12 -4.40 1.33
N HIS A 123 6.88 -4.45 0.86
CA HIS A 123 5.91 -3.36 1.02
C HIS A 123 5.64 -2.97 2.49
N LYS A 124 5.72 -3.92 3.41
CA LYS A 124 5.44 -3.71 4.84
C LYS A 124 6.72 -3.31 5.60
N ILE A 125 7.36 -2.20 5.19
CA ILE A 125 8.63 -1.72 5.79
C ILE A 125 8.51 -1.57 7.30
N HIS A 126 7.40 -1.05 7.81
CA HIS A 126 7.14 -0.84 9.24
C HIS A 126 7.10 -2.13 10.07
N LEU A 127 6.86 -3.28 9.45
CA LEU A 127 6.91 -4.59 10.10
C LEU A 127 8.30 -5.22 9.98
N SER A 128 8.94 -5.10 8.83
CA SER A 128 10.25 -5.73 8.58
C SER A 128 11.43 -4.92 9.13
N ASN A 129 11.30 -3.60 9.20
CA ASN A 129 12.34 -2.71 9.73
C ASN A 129 11.74 -1.48 10.45
N PRO A 130 11.09 -1.67 11.62
CA PRO A 130 10.44 -0.59 12.36
C PRO A 130 11.44 0.49 12.82
N GLU A 131 12.68 0.14 13.11
CA GLU A 131 13.72 1.07 13.57
C GLU A 131 14.00 2.15 12.51
N GLU A 132 14.13 1.78 11.26
CA GLU A 132 14.31 2.74 10.17
C GLU A 132 13.12 3.69 10.04
N VAL A 133 11.90 3.19 10.21
CA VAL A 133 10.70 4.03 10.20
C VAL A 133 10.74 5.05 11.34
N ILE A 134 11.03 4.58 12.57
CA ILE A 134 11.14 5.43 13.76
C ILE A 134 12.22 6.49 13.61
N GLN A 135 13.41 6.12 13.11
CA GLN A 135 14.51 7.07 12.88
C GLN A 135 14.13 8.15 11.87
N ASN A 136 13.45 7.78 10.80
CA ASN A 136 13.01 8.76 9.79
C ASN A 136 11.87 9.66 10.29
N ILE A 137 10.98 9.19 11.18
CA ILE A 137 10.00 10.02 11.88
C ILE A 137 10.72 11.07 12.76
N LYS A 138 11.70 10.63 13.58
CA LYS A 138 12.51 11.53 14.42
C LYS A 138 13.31 12.55 13.59
N LEU A 139 13.81 12.15 12.43
CA LEU A 139 14.48 13.06 11.51
C LEU A 139 13.49 14.10 10.96
N LEU A 140 12.31 13.67 10.52
CA LEU A 140 11.27 14.55 10.01
C LEU A 140 10.83 15.58 11.08
N GLU A 141 10.67 15.14 12.34
CA GLU A 141 10.36 16.04 13.46
C GLU A 141 11.40 17.17 13.63
N LYS A 142 12.69 16.85 13.46
CA LYS A 142 13.77 17.85 13.53
C LYS A 142 13.76 18.82 12.35
N MET A 143 13.24 18.42 11.20
CA MET A 143 13.16 19.28 10.01
C MET A 143 11.99 20.28 10.08
N ILE A 144 11.02 20.05 10.96
CA ILE A 144 9.82 20.87 11.11
C ILE A 144 10.03 21.96 12.22
N LYS A 145 10.95 21.68 13.16
CA LYS A 145 11.34 22.64 14.22
C LYS A 145 12.32 23.67 13.69
#